data_f5718494bfa1c220667b63aa40f848af
#
_entry.id   f5718494bfa1c220667b63aa40f848af
#
_cell.length_a   1.000
_cell.length_b   1.000
_cell.length_c   1.000
_cell.angle_alpha   90.00
_cell.angle_beta   90.00
_cell.angle_gamma   90.00
#
_symmetry.space_group_name_H-M   'P 1'
#
loop_
_entity.id
_entity.type
_entity.pdbx_description
1 polymer ?
#
loop_
_entity_poly.entity_id
_entity_poly.type
_entity_poly.pdbx_seq_one_letter_code
_entity_poly.pdbx_strand_id
1 'polypeptide(L)'
;MSNAGRPLCQLQMEKKGIKGEGQPYINKMRNSFGDLIEALSVLILKASDVNVNSTQKGVTYDVANTKIDGTYDIEIDNIIYDIKSASPWAFENKFGDNGGFSSIAEDDPFGYMSQGYLYAESEKKRFGGWIVVNKSTGEWLVTETPKDDEEYKNKSLNTAKENFNALEEDKPFRRCYSDVAETFRKNPTGNRILGVTCSFCPYKFPCWGSNKLQYLPQQQSKGKSPRWSYYTELKNPRVEDEN
;
A
#
# COMPACT_ATOMS: atom_id res chain seq x y z
N MET A 1 12.28 -6.91 -1.16
CA MET A 1 12.13 -5.56 -0.54
C MET A 1 10.72 -5.01 -0.60
N SER A 2 9.97 -5.17 -1.67
CA SER A 2 8.63 -4.56 -1.86
C SER A 2 7.63 -4.82 -0.73
N ASN A 3 7.77 -5.91 0.01
CA ASN A 3 6.86 -6.27 1.10
C ASN A 3 7.41 -5.89 2.50
N ALA A 4 8.67 -5.46 2.61
CA ALA A 4 9.35 -5.29 3.90
C ALA A 4 8.65 -4.28 4.85
N GLY A 5 8.05 -3.24 4.30
CA GLY A 5 7.31 -2.23 5.05
C GLY A 5 5.82 -2.53 5.25
N ARG A 6 5.31 -3.68 4.79
CA ARG A 6 3.91 -4.05 5.02
C ARG A 6 3.63 -4.32 6.49
N PRO A 7 2.37 -4.21 6.92
CA PRO A 7 1.99 -4.51 8.30
C PRO A 7 2.45 -5.90 8.74
N LEU A 8 3.08 -5.99 9.92
CA LEU A 8 3.65 -7.22 10.45
C LEU A 8 2.65 -8.39 10.45
N CYS A 9 1.38 -8.13 10.72
CA CYS A 9 0.35 -9.17 10.71
C CYS A 9 0.17 -9.84 9.34
N GLN A 10 0.38 -9.11 8.23
CA GLN A 10 0.36 -9.69 6.88
C GLN A 10 1.60 -10.57 6.66
N LEU A 11 2.77 -10.07 7.04
CA LEU A 11 4.04 -10.79 6.90
C LEU A 11 4.05 -12.08 7.74
N GLN A 12 3.48 -12.05 8.95
CA GLN A 12 3.34 -13.23 9.79
C GLN A 12 2.42 -14.29 9.16
N MET A 13 1.32 -13.89 8.53
CA MET A 13 0.44 -14.81 7.81
C MET A 13 1.15 -15.43 6.59
N GLU A 14 1.89 -14.61 5.84
CA GLU A 14 2.67 -15.05 4.68
C GLU A 14 3.75 -16.04 5.08
N LYS A 15 4.56 -15.72 6.10
CA LYS A 15 5.59 -16.63 6.65
C LYS A 15 5.03 -17.98 7.08
N LYS A 16 3.84 -17.99 7.68
CA LYS A 16 3.15 -19.22 8.12
C LYS A 16 2.49 -20.00 6.98
N GLY A 17 2.64 -19.54 5.72
CA GLY A 17 2.01 -20.18 4.58
C GLY A 17 0.48 -20.12 4.60
N ILE A 18 -0.11 -19.22 5.39
CA ILE A 18 -1.56 -19.06 5.43
C ILE A 18 -2.04 -18.57 4.05
N LYS A 19 -2.96 -19.31 3.45
CA LYS A 19 -3.52 -18.95 2.16
C LYS A 19 -4.46 -17.74 2.32
N GLY A 20 -4.11 -16.64 1.70
CA GLY A 20 -4.98 -15.46 1.60
C GLY A 20 -6.11 -15.65 0.60
N GLU A 21 -7.05 -14.71 0.59
CA GLU A 21 -8.10 -14.63 -0.43
C GLU A 21 -7.47 -14.46 -1.81
N GLY A 22 -7.94 -15.24 -2.77
CA GLY A 22 -7.48 -15.13 -4.15
C GLY A 22 -7.84 -13.76 -4.74
N GLN A 23 -6.90 -13.15 -5.44
CA GLN A 23 -7.21 -11.89 -6.12
C GLN A 23 -8.28 -12.08 -7.20
N PRO A 24 -9.35 -11.29 -7.20
CA PRO A 24 -10.31 -11.25 -8.29
C PRO A 24 -9.61 -10.95 -9.62
N TYR A 25 -10.13 -11.49 -10.72
CA TYR A 25 -9.58 -11.28 -12.06
C TYR A 25 -9.34 -9.80 -12.37
N ILE A 26 -10.27 -8.93 -12.03
CA ILE A 26 -10.16 -7.49 -12.26
C ILE A 26 -8.95 -6.86 -11.57
N ASN A 27 -8.56 -7.36 -10.38
CA ASN A 27 -7.39 -6.86 -9.67
C ASN A 27 -6.09 -7.35 -10.32
N LYS A 28 -6.07 -8.59 -10.81
CA LYS A 28 -4.94 -9.10 -11.60
C LYS A 28 -4.73 -8.26 -12.86
N MET A 29 -5.79 -7.95 -13.59
CA MET A 29 -5.73 -7.08 -14.76
C MET A 29 -5.23 -5.66 -14.42
N ARG A 30 -5.68 -5.10 -13.29
CA ARG A 30 -5.19 -3.79 -12.83
C ARG A 30 -3.70 -3.79 -12.49
N ASN A 31 -3.19 -4.88 -11.93
CA ASN A 31 -1.76 -5.03 -11.66
C ASN A 31 -0.98 -5.10 -12.97
N SER A 32 -1.36 -5.99 -13.90
CA SER A 32 -0.71 -6.09 -15.21
C SER A 32 -0.75 -4.77 -16.00
N PHE A 33 -1.82 -4.00 -15.85
CA PHE A 33 -1.89 -2.66 -16.43
C PHE A 33 -0.93 -1.67 -15.75
N GLY A 34 -0.70 -1.84 -14.45
CA GLY A 34 0.34 -1.11 -13.70
C GLY A 34 1.74 -1.41 -14.27
N ASP A 35 2.07 -2.68 -14.43
CA ASP A 35 3.36 -3.13 -14.99
C ASP A 35 3.59 -2.58 -16.41
N LEU A 36 2.53 -2.52 -17.24
CA LEU A 36 2.59 -1.95 -18.59
C LEU A 36 2.86 -0.43 -18.56
N ILE A 37 2.20 0.29 -17.67
CA ILE A 37 2.43 1.75 -17.49
C ILE A 37 3.86 2.00 -17.02
N GLU A 38 4.37 1.21 -16.09
CA GLU A 38 5.75 1.30 -15.61
C GLU A 38 6.74 1.09 -16.76
N ALA A 39 6.61 0.02 -17.54
CA ALA A 39 7.44 -0.25 -18.71
C ALA A 39 7.38 0.89 -19.75
N LEU A 40 6.19 1.41 -20.02
CA LEU A 40 5.98 2.55 -20.93
C LEU A 40 6.67 3.82 -20.38
N SER A 41 6.57 4.05 -19.08
CA SER A 41 7.19 5.20 -18.43
C SER A 41 8.71 5.16 -18.55
N VAL A 42 9.31 4.00 -18.32
CA VAL A 42 10.76 3.79 -18.53
C VAL A 42 11.17 4.08 -19.97
N LEU A 43 10.39 3.61 -20.94
CA LEU A 43 10.68 3.86 -22.37
C LEU A 43 10.61 5.37 -22.72
N ILE A 44 9.58 6.07 -22.23
CA ILE A 44 9.42 7.51 -22.46
C ILE A 44 10.57 8.28 -21.84
N LEU A 45 10.94 7.99 -20.58
CA LEU A 45 12.05 8.64 -19.90
C LEU A 45 13.40 8.41 -20.60
N LYS A 46 13.64 7.18 -21.08
CA LYS A 46 14.84 6.88 -21.88
C LYS A 46 14.88 7.57 -23.24
N ALA A 47 13.73 7.87 -23.82
CA ALA A 47 13.62 8.57 -25.11
C ALA A 47 13.62 10.09 -24.95
N SER A 48 13.58 10.61 -23.73
CA SER A 48 13.67 12.04 -23.42
C SER A 48 15.12 12.43 -23.09
N ASP A 49 15.35 13.73 -22.89
CA ASP A 49 16.66 14.26 -22.51
C ASP A 49 17.00 14.06 -21.02
N VAL A 50 16.31 13.13 -20.34
CA VAL A 50 16.56 12.78 -18.94
C VAL A 50 17.72 11.80 -18.84
N ASN A 51 18.66 12.05 -17.93
CA ASN A 51 19.82 11.18 -17.70
C ASN A 51 19.43 9.94 -16.89
N VAL A 52 18.93 8.91 -17.58
CA VAL A 52 18.58 7.63 -17.00
C VAL A 52 19.84 6.77 -16.82
N ASN A 53 20.30 6.60 -15.59
CA ASN A 53 21.50 5.81 -15.26
C ASN A 53 21.22 4.30 -15.29
N SER A 54 20.09 3.87 -14.76
CA SER A 54 19.71 2.45 -14.67
C SER A 54 18.19 2.27 -14.60
N THR A 55 17.72 1.09 -15.03
CA THR A 55 16.31 0.69 -14.95
C THR A 55 16.18 -0.77 -14.60
N GLN A 56 15.15 -1.13 -13.85
CA GLN A 56 14.83 -2.52 -13.45
C GLN A 56 16.06 -3.26 -12.89
N LYS A 57 16.82 -2.57 -12.02
CA LYS A 57 18.04 -3.12 -11.46
C LYS A 57 17.75 -3.92 -10.20
N GLY A 58 18.17 -5.19 -10.21
CA GLY A 58 18.14 -6.06 -9.03
C GLY A 58 19.15 -5.57 -7.98
N VAL A 59 18.71 -5.52 -6.73
CA VAL A 59 19.51 -5.11 -5.57
C VAL A 59 19.22 -6.01 -4.38
N THR A 60 20.21 -6.14 -3.49
CA THR A 60 20.11 -6.91 -2.25
C THR A 60 20.47 -6.02 -1.06
N TYR A 61 19.70 -6.14 0.02
CA TYR A 61 19.96 -5.41 1.26
C TYR A 61 19.94 -6.36 2.46
N ASP A 62 20.88 -6.18 3.36
CA ASP A 62 20.97 -6.93 4.61
C ASP A 62 20.06 -6.26 5.66
N VAL A 63 18.99 -6.98 6.09
CA VAL A 63 18.10 -6.52 7.15
C VAL A 63 18.03 -7.57 8.25
N ALA A 64 18.29 -7.18 9.49
CA ALA A 64 18.46 -8.11 10.61
C ALA A 64 19.53 -9.18 10.24
N ASN A 65 19.18 -10.47 10.30
CA ASN A 65 20.07 -11.57 9.90
C ASN A 65 19.71 -12.14 8.51
N THR A 66 18.89 -11.45 7.75
CA THR A 66 18.31 -11.94 6.49
C THR A 66 18.69 -11.01 5.35
N LYS A 67 18.98 -11.60 4.18
CA LYS A 67 19.12 -10.87 2.93
C LYS A 67 17.77 -10.77 2.24
N ILE A 68 17.42 -9.57 1.80
CA ILE A 68 16.22 -9.33 1.03
C ILE A 68 16.57 -8.78 -0.34
N ASP A 69 16.01 -9.40 -1.36
CA ASP A 69 16.18 -8.97 -2.74
C ASP A 69 15.01 -8.09 -3.20
N GLY A 70 15.29 -7.25 -4.16
CA GLY A 70 14.30 -6.41 -4.81
C GLY A 70 14.81 -5.87 -6.13
N THR A 71 13.92 -5.20 -6.85
CA THR A 71 14.26 -4.53 -8.10
C THR A 71 13.67 -3.13 -8.03
N TYR A 72 14.49 -2.10 -8.19
CA TYR A 72 13.99 -0.74 -8.29
C TYR A 72 13.68 -0.39 -9.74
N ASP A 73 12.76 0.54 -9.95
CA ASP A 73 12.21 0.81 -11.27
C ASP A 73 13.16 1.65 -12.12
N ILE A 74 13.66 2.76 -11.58
CA ILE A 74 14.48 3.69 -12.35
C ILE A 74 15.44 4.51 -11.47
N GLU A 75 16.60 4.82 -12.04
CA GLU A 75 17.58 5.74 -11.49
C GLU A 75 17.82 6.89 -12.49
N ILE A 76 17.62 8.11 -12.04
CA ILE A 76 17.79 9.35 -12.79
C ILE A 76 18.76 10.25 -12.03
N ASP A 77 19.82 10.72 -12.67
CA ASP A 77 20.84 11.58 -12.06
C ASP A 77 21.40 11.05 -10.73
N ASN A 78 21.63 9.74 -10.65
CA ASN A 78 22.05 9.00 -9.44
C ASN A 78 21.04 9.03 -8.27
N ILE A 79 19.78 9.32 -8.54
CA ILE A 79 18.67 9.29 -7.57
C ILE A 79 17.71 8.17 -7.97
N ILE A 80 17.30 7.37 -6.99
CA ILE A 80 16.36 6.26 -7.22
C ILE A 80 14.93 6.76 -7.08
N TYR A 81 14.10 6.41 -8.06
CA TYR A 81 12.67 6.66 -8.06
C TYR A 81 11.90 5.36 -8.22
N ASP A 82 10.70 5.35 -7.69
CA ASP A 82 9.74 4.25 -7.83
C ASP A 82 8.57 4.74 -8.70
N ILE A 83 8.19 3.96 -9.71
CA ILE A 83 7.14 4.35 -10.67
C ILE A 83 5.80 3.78 -10.21
N LYS A 84 4.78 4.62 -10.12
CA LYS A 84 3.45 4.22 -9.69
C LYS A 84 2.38 4.61 -10.70
N SER A 85 1.48 3.68 -11.01
CA SER A 85 0.25 4.00 -11.71
C SER A 85 -0.87 4.28 -10.70
N ALA A 86 -1.51 5.42 -10.77
CA ALA A 86 -2.53 5.86 -9.82
C ALA A 86 -3.92 5.99 -10.47
N SER A 87 -4.98 5.73 -9.69
CA SER A 87 -6.32 6.18 -10.05
C SER A 87 -6.40 7.71 -9.96
N PRO A 88 -7.36 8.38 -10.64
CA PRO A 88 -7.50 9.84 -10.55
C PRO A 88 -7.56 10.33 -9.09
N TRP A 89 -8.31 9.65 -8.24
CA TRP A 89 -8.40 10.00 -6.82
C TRP A 89 -7.04 9.88 -6.10
N ALA A 90 -6.31 8.80 -6.30
CA ALA A 90 -5.01 8.59 -5.66
C ALA A 90 -3.94 9.55 -6.23
N PHE A 91 -4.01 9.86 -7.53
CA PHE A 91 -3.14 10.82 -8.18
C PHE A 91 -3.25 12.19 -7.53
N GLU A 92 -4.47 12.68 -7.28
CA GLU A 92 -4.71 14.00 -6.68
C GLU A 92 -4.54 14.01 -5.16
N ASN A 93 -5.07 12.99 -4.45
CA ASN A 93 -5.26 13.04 -3.00
C ASN A 93 -4.21 12.25 -2.20
N LYS A 94 -3.44 11.37 -2.84
CA LYS A 94 -2.35 10.65 -2.18
C LYS A 94 -0.99 11.15 -2.65
N PHE A 95 -0.79 11.32 -3.95
CA PHE A 95 0.50 11.67 -4.52
C PHE A 95 0.62 13.15 -4.91
N GLY A 96 -0.47 13.80 -5.28
CA GLY A 96 -0.53 15.18 -5.72
C GLY A 96 -0.67 16.20 -4.58
N ASP A 97 -1.05 17.41 -4.94
CA ASP A 97 -1.07 18.59 -4.05
C ASP A 97 -1.97 18.44 -2.81
N ASN A 98 -3.02 17.62 -2.88
CA ASN A 98 -3.91 17.37 -1.75
C ASN A 98 -3.34 16.38 -0.72
N GLY A 99 -2.23 15.71 -1.05
CA GLY A 99 -1.61 14.68 -0.19
C GLY A 99 -0.08 14.79 -0.19
N GLY A 100 0.54 14.34 -1.25
CA GLY A 100 1.99 14.37 -1.43
C GLY A 100 2.74 13.45 -0.47
N PHE A 101 4.02 13.75 -0.27
CA PHE A 101 4.90 12.97 0.58
C PHE A 101 4.35 12.77 2.01
N SER A 102 3.83 13.82 2.63
CA SER A 102 3.31 13.77 4.00
C SER A 102 2.16 12.78 4.16
N SER A 103 1.24 12.75 3.20
CA SER A 103 0.13 11.80 3.20
C SER A 103 0.59 10.33 3.12
N ILE A 104 1.66 10.07 2.34
CA ILE A 104 2.24 8.73 2.23
C ILE A 104 2.97 8.36 3.53
N ALA A 105 3.70 9.30 4.12
CA ALA A 105 4.45 9.09 5.36
C ALA A 105 3.56 8.85 6.58
N GLU A 106 2.35 9.44 6.60
CA GLU A 106 1.36 9.25 7.67
C GLU A 106 0.61 7.93 7.58
N ASP A 107 0.22 7.51 6.37
CA ASP A 107 -0.56 6.28 6.14
C ASP A 107 0.00 5.49 4.95
N ASP A 108 0.89 4.56 5.25
CA ASP A 108 1.56 3.69 4.27
C ASP A 108 1.28 2.20 4.48
N PRO A 109 0.04 1.75 4.29
CA PRO A 109 -0.30 0.34 4.45
C PRO A 109 0.30 -0.57 3.38
N PHE A 110 0.88 0.00 2.33
CA PHE A 110 1.51 -0.73 1.22
C PHE A 110 3.02 -0.86 1.39
N GLY A 111 3.64 -0.08 2.28
CA GLY A 111 5.08 -0.11 2.53
C GLY A 111 5.90 0.65 1.47
N TYR A 112 5.32 1.66 0.82
CA TYR A 112 6.01 2.45 -0.21
C TYR A 112 7.24 3.19 0.32
N MET A 113 7.15 3.72 1.55
CA MET A 113 8.27 4.38 2.22
C MET A 113 9.44 3.41 2.42
N SER A 114 9.16 2.27 3.06
CA SER A 114 10.21 1.26 3.30
C SER A 114 10.75 0.69 1.99
N GLN A 115 9.93 0.48 0.98
CA GLN A 115 10.34 0.01 -0.34
C GLN A 115 11.36 0.96 -0.96
N GLY A 116 11.03 2.24 -1.06
CA GLY A 116 11.88 3.24 -1.68
C GLY A 116 13.21 3.46 -0.93
N TYR A 117 13.15 3.61 0.40
CA TYR A 117 14.36 3.79 1.19
C TYR A 117 15.25 2.55 1.25
N LEU A 118 14.70 1.34 1.23
CA LEU A 118 15.50 0.11 1.14
C LEU A 118 16.24 -0.01 -0.19
N TYR A 119 15.59 0.36 -1.30
CA TYR A 119 16.25 0.40 -2.60
C TYR A 119 17.38 1.42 -2.63
N ALA A 120 17.11 2.62 -2.14
CA ALA A 120 18.11 3.68 -2.10
C ALA A 120 19.30 3.33 -1.20
N GLU A 121 19.04 2.77 -0.03
CA GLU A 121 20.09 2.38 0.93
C GLU A 121 20.95 1.22 0.40
N SER A 122 20.36 0.25 -0.31
CA SER A 122 21.12 -0.85 -0.92
C SER A 122 22.17 -0.40 -1.94
N GLU A 123 21.92 0.73 -2.60
CA GLU A 123 22.83 1.35 -3.58
C GLU A 123 23.61 2.55 -2.99
N LYS A 124 23.41 2.90 -1.72
CA LYS A 124 23.95 4.09 -1.05
C LYS A 124 23.65 5.39 -1.81
N LYS A 125 22.42 5.50 -2.27
CA LYS A 125 21.89 6.62 -3.04
C LYS A 125 20.73 7.30 -2.32
N ARG A 126 20.28 8.42 -2.85
CA ARG A 126 19.08 9.10 -2.38
C ARG A 126 17.83 8.43 -2.97
N PHE A 127 16.78 8.34 -2.18
CA PHE A 127 15.44 8.09 -2.68
C PHE A 127 14.82 9.42 -3.11
N GLY A 128 14.47 9.55 -4.38
CA GLY A 128 13.88 10.79 -4.93
C GLY A 128 12.38 10.90 -4.70
N GLY A 129 11.72 9.76 -4.50
CA GLY A 129 10.27 9.70 -4.36
C GLY A 129 9.61 8.86 -5.45
N TRP A 130 8.42 9.26 -5.84
CA TRP A 130 7.58 8.52 -6.78
C TRP A 130 7.30 9.32 -8.04
N ILE A 131 7.56 8.69 -9.20
CA ILE A 131 7.07 9.15 -10.50
C ILE A 131 5.70 8.52 -10.70
N VAL A 132 4.66 9.32 -10.76
CA VAL A 132 3.28 8.83 -10.72
C VAL A 132 2.55 9.16 -12.02
N VAL A 133 1.94 8.14 -12.61
CA VAL A 133 1.14 8.28 -13.83
C VAL A 133 -0.34 8.08 -13.50
N ASN A 134 -1.17 9.06 -13.84
CA ASN A 134 -2.62 8.92 -13.78
C ASN A 134 -3.08 7.97 -14.91
N LYS A 135 -3.49 6.77 -14.53
CA LYS A 135 -3.87 5.72 -15.50
C LYS A 135 -5.14 6.00 -16.30
N SER A 136 -5.86 7.07 -16.01
CA SER A 136 -7.07 7.46 -16.73
C SER A 136 -6.82 8.61 -17.72
N THR A 137 -5.89 9.51 -17.40
CA THR A 137 -5.61 10.70 -18.23
C THR A 137 -4.24 10.67 -18.90
N GLY A 138 -3.30 9.86 -18.37
CA GLY A 138 -1.91 9.86 -18.83
C GLY A 138 -1.07 11.00 -18.27
N GLU A 139 -1.61 11.82 -17.36
CA GLU A 139 -0.86 12.88 -16.68
C GLU A 139 0.21 12.32 -15.76
N TRP A 140 1.30 13.08 -15.62
CA TRP A 140 2.43 12.70 -14.77
C TRP A 140 2.64 13.74 -13.68
N LEU A 141 3.10 13.24 -12.52
CA LEU A 141 3.65 14.08 -11.45
C LEU A 141 4.81 13.37 -10.77
N VAL A 142 5.62 14.13 -10.06
CA VAL A 142 6.65 13.59 -9.18
C VAL A 142 6.32 13.99 -7.74
N THR A 143 6.16 12.99 -6.87
CA THR A 143 6.04 13.21 -5.43
C THR A 143 7.43 13.06 -4.83
N GLU A 144 8.11 14.18 -4.63
CA GLU A 144 9.49 14.18 -4.15
C GLU A 144 9.59 13.93 -2.64
N THR A 145 10.66 13.25 -2.21
CA THR A 145 11.06 13.22 -0.80
C THR A 145 11.65 14.58 -0.40
N PRO A 146 11.46 15.01 0.85
CA PRO A 146 12.13 16.20 1.36
C PRO A 146 13.66 16.11 1.19
N LYS A 147 14.33 17.25 1.08
CA LYS A 147 15.81 17.27 1.02
C LYS A 147 16.45 16.77 2.31
N ASP A 148 15.81 17.06 3.43
CA ASP A 148 16.16 16.56 4.77
C ASP A 148 15.15 15.49 5.16
N ASP A 149 15.38 14.27 4.70
CA ASP A 149 14.49 13.12 4.87
C ASP A 149 15.04 12.02 5.77
N GLU A 150 16.14 12.30 6.48
CA GLU A 150 16.87 11.30 7.29
C GLU A 150 16.00 10.66 8.38
N GLU A 151 15.08 11.43 8.99
CA GLU A 151 14.12 10.88 9.97
C GLU A 151 13.17 9.86 9.35
N TYR A 152 12.62 10.16 8.17
CA TYR A 152 11.72 9.26 7.44
C TYR A 152 12.45 8.02 6.94
N LYS A 153 13.68 8.19 6.45
CA LYS A 153 14.56 7.11 6.05
C LYS A 153 14.80 6.16 7.23
N ASN A 154 15.29 6.69 8.36
CA ASN A 154 15.56 5.90 9.55
C ASN A 154 14.33 5.18 10.07
N LYS A 155 13.16 5.85 10.13
CA LYS A 155 11.89 5.24 10.50
C LYS A 155 11.53 4.07 9.57
N SER A 156 11.69 4.26 8.26
CA SER A 156 11.34 3.26 7.24
C SER A 156 12.25 2.03 7.31
N LEU A 157 13.57 2.24 7.44
CA LEU A 157 14.54 1.16 7.59
C LEU A 157 14.36 0.41 8.93
N ASN A 158 14.08 1.12 10.03
CA ASN A 158 13.78 0.51 11.31
C ASN A 158 12.49 -0.30 11.27
N THR A 159 11.44 0.18 10.62
CA THR A 159 10.19 -0.58 10.42
C THR A 159 10.46 -1.91 9.73
N ALA A 160 11.23 -1.92 8.65
CA ALA A 160 11.62 -3.14 7.97
C ALA A 160 12.42 -4.08 8.89
N LYS A 161 13.42 -3.54 9.60
CA LYS A 161 14.25 -4.30 10.56
C LYS A 161 13.42 -4.92 11.68
N GLU A 162 12.52 -4.16 12.29
CA GLU A 162 11.63 -4.66 13.35
C GLU A 162 10.69 -5.76 12.84
N ASN A 163 10.15 -5.61 11.63
CA ASN A 163 9.34 -6.64 11.00
C ASN A 163 10.13 -7.95 10.83
N PHE A 164 11.33 -7.88 10.27
CA PHE A 164 12.15 -9.08 10.05
C PHE A 164 12.62 -9.71 11.36
N ASN A 165 13.03 -8.93 12.37
CA ASN A 165 13.33 -9.44 13.70
C ASN A 165 12.12 -10.16 14.30
N ALA A 166 10.92 -9.58 14.22
CA ALA A 166 9.71 -10.19 14.73
C ALA A 166 9.35 -11.50 14.02
N LEU A 167 9.66 -11.60 12.72
CA LEU A 167 9.48 -12.82 11.95
C LEU A 167 10.53 -13.88 12.35
N GLU A 168 11.80 -13.51 12.51
CA GLU A 168 12.87 -14.44 12.92
C GLU A 168 12.63 -15.00 14.32
N GLU A 169 12.24 -14.16 15.27
CA GLU A 169 11.90 -14.53 16.65
C GLU A 169 10.56 -15.28 16.79
N ASP A 170 9.85 -15.47 15.68
CA ASP A 170 8.50 -16.07 15.64
C ASP A 170 7.53 -15.46 16.65
N LYS A 171 7.55 -14.12 16.76
CA LYS A 171 6.69 -13.40 17.71
C LYS A 171 5.22 -13.79 17.55
N PRO A 172 4.46 -13.88 18.65
CA PRO A 172 3.05 -14.20 18.61
C PRO A 172 2.28 -13.29 17.64
N PHE A 173 1.35 -13.87 16.89
CA PHE A 173 0.51 -13.10 15.97
C PHE A 173 -0.31 -12.05 16.72
N ARG A 174 -0.27 -10.83 16.21
CA ARG A 174 -1.13 -9.72 16.65
C ARG A 174 -1.70 -8.99 15.45
N ARG A 175 -2.98 -8.60 15.52
CA ARG A 175 -3.55 -7.72 14.52
C ARG A 175 -2.87 -6.35 14.58
N CYS A 176 -2.53 -5.79 13.43
CA CYS A 176 -1.94 -4.46 13.35
C CYS A 176 -2.99 -3.34 13.47
N TYR A 177 -4.24 -3.65 13.14
CA TYR A 177 -5.34 -2.69 13.11
C TYR A 177 -6.56 -3.22 13.85
N SER A 178 -7.32 -2.30 14.44
CA SER A 178 -8.64 -2.56 14.99
C SER A 178 -9.72 -2.37 13.92
N ASP A 179 -10.91 -2.89 14.18
CA ASP A 179 -12.11 -2.48 13.46
C ASP A 179 -12.50 -1.04 13.81
N VAL A 180 -13.34 -0.45 12.98
CA VAL A 180 -13.78 0.94 13.13
C VAL A 180 -15.30 1.02 13.27
N ALA A 181 -15.80 2.09 13.86
CA ALA A 181 -17.24 2.32 13.93
C ALA A 181 -17.77 2.59 12.51
N GLU A 182 -18.88 1.91 12.15
CA GLU A 182 -19.66 2.34 10.99
C GLU A 182 -20.31 3.68 11.31
N THR A 183 -20.27 4.61 10.36
CA THR A 183 -20.91 5.92 10.52
C THR A 183 -21.91 6.19 9.40
N PHE A 184 -23.05 6.78 9.77
CA PHE A 184 -24.02 7.30 8.83
C PHE A 184 -24.28 8.79 9.12
N ARG A 185 -24.08 9.66 8.13
CA ARG A 185 -24.14 11.13 8.29
C ARG A 185 -23.26 11.63 9.44
N LYS A 186 -22.05 11.08 9.58
CA LYS A 186 -21.07 11.35 10.64
C LYS A 186 -21.43 10.81 12.03
N ASN A 187 -22.59 10.19 12.23
CA ASN A 187 -22.98 9.59 13.49
C ASN A 187 -22.70 8.08 13.51
N PRO A 188 -22.17 7.52 14.61
CA PRO A 188 -22.00 6.08 14.75
C PRO A 188 -23.35 5.37 14.68
N THR A 189 -23.40 4.26 13.92
CA THR A 189 -24.60 3.40 13.82
C THR A 189 -24.70 2.38 14.95
N GLY A 190 -23.64 2.19 15.72
CA GLY A 190 -23.48 1.12 16.69
C GLY A 190 -22.87 -0.16 16.13
N ASN A 191 -22.73 -0.26 14.80
CA ASN A 191 -22.06 -1.37 14.13
C ASN A 191 -20.54 -1.16 14.07
N ARG A 192 -19.81 -2.25 13.89
CA ARG A 192 -18.35 -2.22 13.67
C ARG A 192 -18.02 -2.87 12.33
N ILE A 193 -17.08 -2.26 11.60
CA ILE A 193 -16.64 -2.71 10.27
C ILE A 193 -15.13 -2.77 10.18
N LEU A 194 -14.60 -3.51 9.23
CA LEU A 194 -13.18 -3.45 8.93
C LEU A 194 -12.82 -2.06 8.39
N GLY A 195 -11.72 -1.50 8.90
CA GLY A 195 -11.09 -0.33 8.30
C GLY A 195 -10.63 -0.62 6.87
N VAL A 196 -10.34 0.44 6.09
CA VAL A 196 -9.97 0.35 4.68
C VAL A 196 -8.83 -0.63 4.45
N THR A 197 -7.74 -0.52 5.21
CA THR A 197 -6.55 -1.38 5.10
C THR A 197 -6.89 -2.86 5.29
N CYS A 198 -7.69 -3.19 6.31
CA CYS A 198 -8.13 -4.58 6.56
C CYS A 198 -9.12 -5.08 5.51
N SER A 199 -9.98 -4.22 4.97
CA SER A 199 -10.96 -4.59 3.94
C SER A 199 -10.29 -5.08 2.64
N PHE A 200 -9.15 -4.52 2.29
CA PHE A 200 -8.36 -4.92 1.11
C PHE A 200 -7.30 -6.00 1.42
N CYS A 201 -7.11 -6.35 2.70
CA CYS A 201 -6.12 -7.35 3.08
C CYS A 201 -6.55 -8.75 2.61
N PRO A 202 -5.67 -9.51 1.90
CA PRO A 202 -5.99 -10.87 1.49
C PRO A 202 -6.17 -11.83 2.66
N TYR A 203 -5.64 -11.49 3.83
CA TYR A 203 -5.70 -12.30 5.03
C TYR A 203 -6.83 -11.91 6.00
N LYS A 204 -7.80 -11.08 5.56
CA LYS A 204 -8.89 -10.61 6.44
C LYS A 204 -9.67 -11.76 7.10
N PHE A 205 -10.00 -12.81 6.35
CA PHE A 205 -10.75 -13.96 6.87
C PHE A 205 -9.94 -14.78 7.90
N PRO A 206 -8.72 -15.25 7.64
CA PRO A 206 -7.95 -15.94 8.67
C PRO A 206 -7.58 -15.04 9.85
N CYS A 207 -7.39 -13.74 9.64
CA CYS A 207 -7.07 -12.77 10.68
C CYS A 207 -8.25 -12.50 11.63
N TRP A 208 -9.45 -12.31 11.10
CA TRP A 208 -10.65 -11.94 11.86
C TRP A 208 -11.56 -13.11 12.22
N GLY A 209 -11.36 -14.25 11.57
CA GLY A 209 -12.21 -15.43 11.66
C GLY A 209 -13.32 -15.41 10.60
N SER A 210 -13.30 -16.42 9.73
CA SER A 210 -14.22 -16.51 8.58
C SER A 210 -15.68 -16.44 8.98
N ASN A 211 -16.05 -17.00 10.14
CA ASN A 211 -17.44 -17.02 10.63
C ASN A 211 -17.86 -15.71 11.32
N LYS A 212 -16.93 -14.77 11.51
CA LYS A 212 -17.19 -13.49 12.20
C LYS A 212 -17.38 -12.31 11.25
N LEU A 213 -16.93 -12.44 10.02
CA LEU A 213 -17.05 -11.38 9.02
C LEU A 213 -18.28 -11.58 8.15
N GLN A 214 -19.16 -10.58 8.13
CA GLN A 214 -20.32 -10.51 7.26
C GLN A 214 -20.12 -9.40 6.23
N TYR A 215 -20.25 -9.71 4.95
CA TYR A 215 -20.14 -8.73 3.87
C TYR A 215 -21.55 -8.20 3.53
N LEU A 216 -21.86 -7.00 3.96
CA LEU A 216 -23.19 -6.41 3.91
C LEU A 216 -23.14 -4.95 3.45
N PRO A 217 -24.27 -4.42 2.91
CA PRO A 217 -24.38 -3.01 2.57
C PRO A 217 -24.40 -2.14 3.83
N GLN A 218 -23.67 -1.02 3.79
CA GLN A 218 -23.67 -0.03 4.86
C GLN A 218 -24.95 0.81 4.88
N GLN A 219 -25.22 1.42 6.03
CA GLN A 219 -26.27 2.44 6.18
C GLN A 219 -26.02 3.60 5.21
N GLN A 220 -27.01 3.95 4.39
CA GLN A 220 -26.91 5.04 3.42
C GLN A 220 -28.24 5.76 3.22
N SER A 221 -28.14 6.98 2.65
CA SER A 221 -29.31 7.76 2.24
C SER A 221 -30.05 7.07 1.10
N LYS A 222 -31.38 7.18 1.10
CA LYS A 222 -32.24 6.73 -0.01
C LYS A 222 -31.71 7.24 -1.36
N GLY A 223 -31.79 6.41 -2.38
CA GLY A 223 -31.40 6.76 -3.76
C GLY A 223 -29.91 6.64 -4.08
N LYS A 224 -29.06 6.23 -3.15
CA LYS A 224 -27.64 5.92 -3.43
C LYS A 224 -27.39 4.43 -3.33
N SER A 225 -26.64 3.89 -4.30
CA SER A 225 -26.14 2.51 -4.21
C SER A 225 -25.29 2.34 -2.94
N PRO A 226 -25.59 1.34 -2.11
CA PRO A 226 -24.90 1.19 -0.83
C PRO A 226 -23.43 0.82 -1.03
N ARG A 227 -22.56 1.35 -0.17
CA ARG A 227 -21.23 0.85 0.04
C ARG A 227 -21.31 -0.51 0.72
N TRP A 228 -20.49 -1.47 0.32
CA TRP A 228 -20.39 -2.78 0.95
C TRP A 228 -19.18 -2.80 1.88
N SER A 229 -19.35 -3.39 3.06
CA SER A 229 -18.28 -3.53 4.06
C SER A 229 -18.32 -4.87 4.76
N TYR A 230 -17.17 -5.24 5.32
CA TYR A 230 -17.07 -6.41 6.19
C TYR A 230 -17.36 -6.00 7.62
N TYR A 231 -18.48 -6.50 8.15
CA TYR A 231 -18.89 -6.25 9.53
C TYR A 231 -18.21 -7.24 10.46
N THR A 232 -17.66 -6.72 11.54
CA THR A 232 -17.12 -7.49 12.68
C THR A 232 -18.14 -7.60 13.80
N GLU A 233 -19.04 -6.61 13.91
CA GLU A 233 -20.16 -6.60 14.84
C GLU A 233 -21.33 -5.89 14.20
N LEU A 234 -22.50 -6.55 14.17
CA LEU A 234 -23.74 -6.02 13.61
C LEU A 234 -24.80 -5.97 14.72
N LYS A 235 -25.02 -4.79 15.30
CA LYS A 235 -26.06 -4.52 16.30
C LYS A 235 -27.33 -3.97 15.66
N ASN A 236 -27.14 -3.08 14.69
CA ASN A 236 -28.22 -2.38 14.01
C ASN A 236 -28.09 -2.67 12.51
N PRO A 237 -28.76 -3.71 11.99
CA PRO A 237 -28.77 -4.01 10.56
C PRO A 237 -29.40 -2.84 9.79
N ARG A 238 -29.02 -2.70 8.52
CA ARG A 238 -29.66 -1.74 7.63
C ARG A 238 -31.15 -2.08 7.53
N VAL A 239 -32.00 -1.11 7.82
CA VAL A 239 -33.42 -1.22 7.55
C VAL A 239 -33.60 -1.04 6.05
N GLU A 240 -33.93 -2.11 5.33
CA GLU A 240 -34.45 -1.99 3.98
C GLU A 240 -35.87 -1.38 4.10
N ASP A 241 -36.05 -0.20 3.49
CA ASP A 241 -37.39 0.36 3.39
C ASP A 241 -38.20 -0.63 2.54
N GLU A 242 -39.15 -1.30 3.13
CA GLU A 242 -40.21 -2.01 2.40
C GLU A 242 -40.89 -0.99 1.48
N ASN A 243 -40.84 -1.24 0.16
CA ASN A 243 -41.57 -0.45 -0.85
C ASN A 243 -43.04 -0.84 -0.86
#